data_11f57feeaf387a84b3c7d6a88763fb18
#
_entry.id   11f57feeaf387a84b3c7d6a88763fb18
#
_cell.length_a   1.000
_cell.length_b   1.000
_cell.length_c   1.000
_cell.angle_alpha   90.00
_cell.angle_beta   90.00
_cell.angle_gamma   90.00
#
_symmetry.space_group_name_H-M   'P 1'
#
loop_
_entity.id
_entity.type
_entity.pdbx_description
1 polymer ?
#
loop_
_entity_poly.entity_id
_entity_poly.type
_entity_poly.pdbx_seq_one_letter_code
_entity_poly.pdbx_strand_id
1 'polypeptide(L)'
;TTKVMTCILALENGKGDDYVKVSANAVSQPEVRLGLSIGEQYYLEDLLYSLMLQSHNDSAVAIAECIGGSVDNFSTMMNAKAKEIGCKNTHFVTPNGLDAENSGGTHHTTAEDLALIMRYAIHNDVFLKITQTEEYSFSDLSKKRHFSVHNTNALLHMTDGVLAGKTGY
;
A
#
# COMPACT_ATOMS: atom_id res chain seq x y z
N THR A 1 1.40 3.10 -8.28
CA THR A 1 0.24 2.22 -8.60
C THR A 1 0.32 0.85 -7.94
N THR A 2 1.48 0.22 -7.79
CA THR A 2 1.69 -1.06 -7.08
C THR A 2 1.04 -1.08 -5.68
N LYS A 3 1.09 0.04 -4.97
CA LYS A 3 0.53 0.18 -3.62
C LYS A 3 -0.98 -0.05 -3.53
N VAL A 4 -1.71 0.02 -4.66
CA VAL A 4 -3.13 -0.40 -4.72
C VAL A 4 -3.25 -1.89 -4.42
N MET A 5 -2.42 -2.73 -5.05
CA MET A 5 -2.40 -4.18 -4.77
C MET A 5 -1.98 -4.48 -3.33
N THR A 6 -1.01 -3.74 -2.80
CA THR A 6 -0.59 -3.85 -1.40
C THR A 6 -1.74 -3.54 -0.45
N CYS A 7 -2.50 -2.48 -0.73
CA CYS A 7 -3.69 -2.11 0.05
C CYS A 7 -4.79 -3.18 -0.02
N ILE A 8 -5.10 -3.69 -1.23
CA ILE A 8 -6.09 -4.77 -1.42
C ILE A 8 -5.75 -5.98 -0.54
N LEU A 9 -4.53 -6.49 -0.63
CA LEU A 9 -4.11 -7.65 0.14
C LEU A 9 -4.14 -7.41 1.65
N ALA A 10 -3.77 -6.23 2.10
CA ALA A 10 -3.84 -5.88 3.51
C ALA A 10 -5.30 -5.84 4.01
N LEU A 11 -6.23 -5.30 3.23
CA LEU A 11 -7.65 -5.26 3.57
C LEU A 11 -8.32 -6.63 3.56
N GLU A 12 -7.84 -7.55 2.73
CA GLU A 12 -8.40 -8.91 2.64
C GLU A 12 -7.84 -9.89 3.68
N ASN A 13 -6.59 -9.69 4.11
CA ASN A 13 -5.89 -10.67 4.95
C ASN A 13 -5.57 -10.16 6.37
N GLY A 14 -5.79 -8.89 6.63
CA GLY A 14 -5.59 -8.24 7.93
C GLY A 14 -6.85 -7.58 8.45
N LYS A 15 -6.79 -7.13 9.70
CA LYS A 15 -7.81 -6.29 10.33
C LYS A 15 -7.19 -4.91 10.62
N GLY A 16 -8.00 -3.86 10.56
CA GLY A 16 -7.52 -2.50 10.77
C GLY A 16 -6.79 -2.29 12.11
N ASP A 17 -7.19 -3.02 13.13
CA ASP A 17 -6.61 -3.00 14.48
C ASP A 17 -5.48 -4.02 14.71
N ASP A 18 -5.06 -4.75 13.69
CA ASP A 18 -3.85 -5.57 13.77
C ASP A 18 -2.61 -4.71 14.00
N TYR A 19 -1.65 -5.24 14.77
CA TYR A 19 -0.42 -4.54 15.11
C TYR A 19 0.68 -4.82 14.09
N VAL A 20 1.15 -3.78 13.44
CA VAL A 20 2.31 -3.83 12.54
C VAL A 20 3.54 -3.41 13.31
N LYS A 21 4.52 -4.31 13.46
CA LYS A 21 5.83 -4.02 14.05
C LYS A 21 6.83 -3.68 12.96
N VAL A 22 7.49 -2.55 13.11
CA VAL A 22 8.43 -2.03 12.11
C VAL A 22 9.76 -2.78 12.17
N SER A 23 10.19 -3.32 11.04
CA SER A 23 11.46 -4.03 10.86
C SER A 23 12.60 -3.09 10.42
N ALA A 24 13.83 -3.58 10.48
CA ALA A 24 14.99 -2.89 9.91
C ALA A 24 14.87 -2.75 8.38
N ASN A 25 14.28 -3.75 7.69
CA ASN A 25 14.06 -3.69 6.25
C ASN A 25 13.08 -2.56 5.88
N ALA A 26 11.96 -2.42 6.60
CA ALA A 26 11.02 -1.32 6.38
C ALA A 26 11.71 0.05 6.55
N VAL A 27 12.49 0.22 7.60
CA VAL A 27 13.21 1.48 7.88
C VAL A 27 14.26 1.80 6.81
N SER A 28 14.88 0.79 6.20
CA SER A 28 15.92 0.97 5.16
C SER A 28 15.39 1.42 3.80
N GLN A 29 14.07 1.47 3.63
CA GLN A 29 13.50 1.84 2.33
C GLN A 29 13.85 3.27 1.92
N PRO A 30 14.07 3.53 0.61
CA PRO A 30 14.35 4.88 0.12
C PRO A 30 13.11 5.77 0.18
N GLU A 31 13.32 7.08 0.03
CA GLU A 31 12.24 8.07 -0.09
C GLU A 31 11.26 7.70 -1.25
N VAL A 32 9.97 7.99 -1.08
CA VAL A 32 9.25 8.74 -0.02
C VAL A 32 8.98 7.84 1.19
N ARG A 33 9.19 8.36 2.41
CA ARG A 33 9.01 7.60 3.67
C ARG A 33 8.21 8.37 4.70
N LEU A 34 7.48 7.66 5.54
CA LEU A 34 6.90 8.20 6.77
C LEU A 34 7.99 8.49 7.82
N GLY A 35 9.12 7.78 7.73
CA GLY A 35 10.23 7.87 8.68
C GLY A 35 10.02 6.97 9.90
N LEU A 36 9.53 5.75 9.68
CA LEU A 36 9.36 4.75 10.73
C LEU A 36 10.69 4.41 11.41
N SER A 37 10.64 3.98 12.68
CA SER A 37 11.82 3.51 13.44
C SER A 37 11.69 2.05 13.82
N ILE A 38 12.82 1.33 13.88
CA ILE A 38 12.84 -0.11 14.19
C ILE A 38 12.16 -0.38 15.54
N GLY A 39 11.25 -1.33 15.54
CA GLY A 39 10.53 -1.80 16.73
C GLY A 39 9.30 -0.97 17.10
N GLU A 40 9.07 0.17 16.47
CA GLU A 40 7.80 0.90 16.61
C GLU A 40 6.64 0.00 16.18
N GLN A 41 5.47 0.27 16.73
CA GLN A 41 4.23 -0.44 16.42
C GLN A 41 3.13 0.54 16.05
N TYR A 42 2.36 0.17 15.04
CA TYR A 42 1.23 0.95 14.51
C TYR A 42 0.04 0.04 14.26
N TYR A 43 -1.15 0.60 14.20
CA TYR A 43 -2.29 -0.12 13.64
C TYR A 43 -2.13 -0.26 12.13
N LEU A 44 -2.59 -1.38 11.59
CA LEU A 44 -2.56 -1.63 10.14
C LEU A 44 -3.32 -0.53 9.37
N GLU A 45 -4.48 -0.09 9.87
CA GLU A 45 -5.26 0.98 9.26
C GLU A 45 -4.46 2.29 9.15
N ASP A 46 -3.70 2.66 10.19
CA ASP A 46 -2.86 3.87 10.19
C ASP A 46 -1.81 3.84 9.07
N LEU A 47 -1.16 2.69 8.90
CA LEU A 47 -0.17 2.52 7.84
C LEU A 47 -0.80 2.43 6.45
N LEU A 48 -2.05 1.97 6.31
CA LEU A 48 -2.79 2.01 5.06
C LEU A 48 -3.10 3.44 4.62
N TYR A 49 -3.47 4.33 5.53
CA TYR A 49 -3.60 5.75 5.24
C TYR A 49 -2.26 6.36 4.79
N SER A 50 -1.18 6.09 5.51
CA SER A 50 0.17 6.50 5.15
C SER A 50 0.56 6.03 3.74
N LEU A 51 0.29 4.77 3.41
CA LEU A 51 0.54 4.14 2.12
C LEU A 51 -0.22 4.80 0.98
N MET A 52 -1.51 5.03 1.18
CA MET A 52 -2.41 5.46 0.10
C MET A 52 -2.41 6.96 -0.11
N LEU A 53 -2.32 7.77 0.94
CA LEU A 53 -2.36 9.22 0.83
C LEU A 53 -1.02 9.81 0.37
N GLN A 54 0.11 9.34 0.91
CA GLN A 54 1.45 9.89 0.64
C GLN A 54 2.45 8.91 0.03
N SER A 55 2.05 7.68 -0.27
CA SER A 55 2.90 6.69 -0.98
C SER A 55 4.15 6.25 -0.22
N HIS A 56 4.16 6.24 1.11
CA HIS A 56 5.35 5.93 1.90
C HIS A 56 5.84 4.49 1.67
N ASN A 57 7.13 4.35 1.33
CA ASN A 57 7.74 3.07 0.98
C ASN A 57 8.00 2.18 2.20
N ASP A 58 8.39 2.77 3.32
CA ASP A 58 8.58 2.08 4.61
C ASP A 58 7.26 1.50 5.12
N SER A 59 6.16 2.24 5.01
CA SER A 59 4.82 1.74 5.34
C SER A 59 4.43 0.55 4.46
N ALA A 60 4.73 0.60 3.16
CA ALA A 60 4.43 -0.51 2.24
C ALA A 60 5.14 -1.81 2.65
N VAL A 61 6.43 -1.72 3.00
CA VAL A 61 7.22 -2.88 3.43
C VAL A 61 6.76 -3.39 4.80
N ALA A 62 6.51 -2.50 5.76
CA ALA A 62 6.00 -2.90 7.07
C ALA A 62 4.66 -3.64 6.98
N ILE A 63 3.73 -3.16 6.14
CA ILE A 63 2.46 -3.84 5.84
C ILE A 63 2.72 -5.21 5.21
N ALA A 64 3.58 -5.28 4.18
CA ALA A 64 3.88 -6.53 3.47
C ALA A 64 4.46 -7.60 4.40
N GLU A 65 5.37 -7.22 5.29
CA GLU A 65 5.95 -8.13 6.28
C GLU A 65 4.91 -8.59 7.33
N CYS A 66 4.02 -7.70 7.75
CA CYS A 66 2.94 -8.04 8.68
C CYS A 66 1.98 -9.07 8.06
N ILE A 67 1.52 -8.84 6.84
CA ILE A 67 0.50 -9.67 6.18
C ILE A 67 1.10 -10.96 5.60
N GLY A 68 2.26 -10.87 4.97
CA GLY A 68 2.90 -11.98 4.28
C GLY A 68 3.94 -12.72 5.13
N GLY A 69 4.34 -12.19 6.27
CA GLY A 69 5.47 -12.69 7.07
C GLY A 69 6.84 -12.35 6.46
N SER A 70 6.90 -12.07 5.17
CA SER A 70 8.07 -11.57 4.44
C SER A 70 7.64 -10.85 3.16
N VAL A 71 8.54 -10.00 2.62
CA VAL A 71 8.32 -9.34 1.31
C VAL A 71 8.18 -10.36 0.18
N ASP A 72 8.99 -11.42 0.18
CA ASP A 72 8.95 -12.46 -0.86
C ASP A 72 7.62 -13.22 -0.88
N ASN A 73 7.13 -13.61 0.29
CA ASN A 73 5.83 -14.27 0.40
C ASN A 73 4.70 -13.31 0.02
N PHE A 74 4.79 -12.05 0.44
CA PHE A 74 3.81 -11.03 0.05
C PHE A 74 3.81 -10.79 -1.46
N SER A 75 4.99 -10.77 -2.12
CA SER A 75 5.11 -10.72 -3.58
C SER A 75 4.40 -11.91 -4.25
N THR A 76 4.55 -13.10 -3.67
CA THR A 76 3.82 -14.31 -4.14
C THR A 76 2.30 -14.11 -4.03
N MET A 77 1.82 -13.55 -2.91
CA MET A 77 0.39 -13.22 -2.73
C MET A 77 -0.09 -12.17 -3.74
N MET A 78 0.72 -11.13 -4.01
CA MET A 78 0.40 -10.10 -5.01
C MET A 78 0.22 -10.70 -6.41
N ASN A 79 1.10 -11.60 -6.82
CA ASN A 79 1.03 -12.27 -8.11
C ASN A 79 -0.15 -13.25 -8.21
N ALA A 80 -0.45 -13.96 -7.13
CA ALA A 80 -1.64 -14.82 -7.06
C ALA A 80 -2.93 -14.00 -7.20
N LYS A 81 -3.04 -12.86 -6.49
CA LYS A 81 -4.18 -11.95 -6.58
C LYS A 81 -4.29 -11.31 -7.97
N ALA A 82 -3.20 -10.88 -8.57
CA ALA A 82 -3.21 -10.35 -9.94
C ALA A 82 -3.79 -11.37 -10.94
N LYS A 83 -3.38 -12.62 -10.83
CA LYS A 83 -3.92 -13.72 -11.65
C LYS A 83 -5.42 -13.95 -11.39
N GLU A 84 -5.85 -13.93 -10.12
CA GLU A 84 -7.26 -14.05 -9.73
C GLU A 84 -8.12 -12.93 -10.32
N ILE A 85 -7.62 -11.69 -10.32
CA ILE A 85 -8.28 -10.52 -10.91
C ILE A 85 -8.36 -10.62 -12.45
N GLY A 86 -7.50 -11.43 -13.07
CA GLY A 86 -7.44 -11.61 -14.51
C GLY A 86 -6.35 -10.81 -15.24
N CYS A 87 -5.37 -10.29 -14.49
CA CYS A 87 -4.18 -9.65 -15.08
C CYS A 87 -3.35 -10.64 -15.88
N LYS A 88 -2.88 -10.22 -17.05
CA LYS A 88 -2.16 -11.09 -18.00
C LYS A 88 -0.69 -10.73 -18.15
N ASN A 89 -0.34 -9.48 -17.88
CA ASN A 89 0.98 -8.90 -18.11
C ASN A 89 1.45 -8.11 -16.88
N THR A 90 1.33 -8.75 -15.71
CA THR A 90 1.70 -8.16 -14.42
C THR A 90 2.59 -9.12 -13.65
N HIS A 91 3.71 -8.62 -13.14
CA HIS A 91 4.59 -9.33 -12.22
C HIS A 91 5.02 -8.38 -11.11
N PHE A 92 4.64 -8.70 -9.88
CA PHE A 92 5.00 -7.95 -8.69
C PHE A 92 6.21 -8.58 -8.01
N VAL A 93 7.21 -7.76 -7.64
CA VAL A 93 8.39 -8.14 -6.87
C VAL A 93 8.43 -7.38 -5.55
N THR A 94 8.03 -6.10 -5.56
CA THR A 94 8.06 -5.24 -4.38
C THR A 94 6.67 -4.72 -4.00
N PRO A 95 6.39 -4.51 -2.70
CA PRO A 95 5.11 -3.98 -2.25
C PRO A 95 4.98 -2.46 -2.45
N ASN A 96 6.09 -1.76 -2.62
CA ASN A 96 6.15 -0.31 -2.76
C ASN A 96 6.20 0.18 -4.21
N GLY A 97 6.51 -0.72 -5.18
CA GLY A 97 6.58 -0.40 -6.59
C GLY A 97 7.93 0.11 -7.06
N LEU A 98 8.97 -0.05 -6.25
CA LEU A 98 10.36 0.19 -6.69
C LEU A 98 10.80 -0.91 -7.65
N ASP A 99 11.65 -0.54 -8.59
CA ASP A 99 12.21 -1.44 -9.57
C ASP A 99 12.98 -2.57 -8.89
N ALA A 100 12.67 -3.80 -9.28
CA ALA A 100 13.33 -5.00 -8.79
C ALA A 100 13.06 -6.15 -9.76
N GLU A 101 13.84 -7.21 -9.61
CA GLU A 101 13.67 -8.47 -10.34
C GLU A 101 13.84 -9.66 -9.40
N ASN A 102 13.24 -10.78 -9.77
CA ASN A 102 13.42 -12.06 -9.11
C ASN A 102 13.44 -13.17 -10.18
N SER A 103 13.44 -14.43 -9.77
CA SER A 103 13.43 -15.57 -10.68
C SER A 103 12.21 -15.63 -11.63
N GLY A 104 11.13 -14.92 -11.31
CA GLY A 104 9.93 -14.80 -12.15
C GLY A 104 9.97 -13.66 -13.16
N GLY A 105 10.94 -12.75 -13.05
CA GLY A 105 11.10 -11.60 -13.94
C GLY A 105 11.21 -10.26 -13.24
N THR A 106 11.14 -9.19 -14.03
CA THR A 106 11.17 -7.80 -13.55
C THR A 106 9.80 -7.36 -13.03
N HIS A 107 9.78 -6.42 -12.09
CA HIS A 107 8.56 -5.77 -11.60
C HIS A 107 7.90 -4.96 -12.71
N HIS A 108 6.73 -5.37 -13.18
CA HIS A 108 6.01 -4.70 -14.28
C HIS A 108 4.50 -4.90 -14.21
N THR A 109 3.80 -4.06 -14.96
CA THR A 109 2.37 -4.17 -15.23
C THR A 109 2.01 -3.44 -16.52
N THR A 110 0.75 -3.47 -16.92
CA THR A 110 0.20 -2.72 -18.06
C THR A 110 -0.93 -1.80 -17.61
N ALA A 111 -1.29 -0.83 -18.44
CA ALA A 111 -2.43 0.04 -18.18
C ALA A 111 -3.75 -0.75 -18.08
N GLU A 112 -3.90 -1.79 -18.90
CA GLU A 112 -5.07 -2.69 -18.89
C GLU A 112 -5.17 -3.43 -17.55
N ASP A 113 -4.08 -4.05 -17.10
CA ASP A 113 -4.04 -4.78 -15.83
C ASP A 113 -4.24 -3.84 -14.64
N LEU A 114 -3.69 -2.62 -14.68
CA LEU A 114 -3.95 -1.59 -13.65
C LEU A 114 -5.42 -1.19 -13.58
N ALA A 115 -6.10 -1.12 -14.73
CA ALA A 115 -7.54 -0.84 -14.76
C ALA A 115 -8.34 -2.00 -14.13
N LEU A 116 -7.93 -3.26 -14.35
CA LEU A 116 -8.55 -4.42 -13.70
C LEU A 116 -8.34 -4.39 -12.18
N ILE A 117 -7.12 -4.10 -11.74
CA ILE A 117 -6.79 -3.98 -10.30
C ILE A 117 -7.59 -2.86 -9.65
N MET A 118 -7.67 -1.68 -10.27
CA MET A 118 -8.44 -0.57 -9.73
C MET A 118 -9.94 -0.89 -9.70
N ARG A 119 -10.47 -1.49 -10.78
CA ARG A 119 -11.86 -1.94 -10.82
C ARG A 119 -12.18 -2.91 -9.67
N TYR A 120 -11.28 -3.82 -9.35
CA TYR A 120 -11.41 -4.71 -8.20
C TYR A 120 -11.40 -3.93 -6.88
N ALA A 121 -10.43 -3.02 -6.70
CA ALA A 121 -10.23 -2.26 -5.47
C ALA A 121 -11.45 -1.40 -5.08
N ILE A 122 -12.10 -0.76 -6.05
CA ILE A 122 -13.25 0.15 -5.79
C ILE A 122 -14.52 -0.55 -5.30
N HIS A 123 -14.56 -1.89 -5.31
CA HIS A 123 -15.66 -2.63 -4.68
C HIS A 123 -15.46 -2.83 -3.16
N ASN A 124 -14.36 -2.37 -2.61
CA ASN A 124 -14.10 -2.41 -1.18
C ASN A 124 -14.36 -1.03 -0.56
N ASP A 125 -15.36 -0.94 0.33
CA ASP A 125 -15.77 0.33 0.95
C ASP A 125 -14.65 0.95 1.80
N VAL A 126 -13.79 0.14 2.44
CA VAL A 126 -12.67 0.64 3.23
C VAL A 126 -11.59 1.24 2.32
N PHE A 127 -11.33 0.61 1.15
CA PHE A 127 -10.45 1.18 0.14
C PHE A 127 -10.96 2.54 -0.35
N LEU A 128 -12.26 2.65 -0.65
CA LEU A 128 -12.88 3.92 -1.04
C LEU A 128 -12.73 4.97 0.06
N LYS A 129 -13.07 4.62 1.31
CA LYS A 129 -12.92 5.51 2.47
C LYS A 129 -11.49 6.06 2.57
N ILE A 130 -10.48 5.18 2.52
CA ILE A 130 -9.07 5.59 2.64
C ILE A 130 -8.69 6.53 1.49
N THR A 131 -8.99 6.16 0.25
CA THR A 131 -8.57 6.93 -0.93
C THR A 131 -9.29 8.25 -1.13
N GLN A 132 -10.47 8.43 -0.53
CA GLN A 132 -11.25 9.68 -0.51
C GLN A 132 -10.90 10.59 0.67
N THR A 133 -10.15 10.10 1.66
CA THR A 133 -9.76 10.88 2.83
C THR A 133 -8.73 11.95 2.43
N GLU A 134 -8.98 13.20 2.80
CA GLU A 134 -8.11 14.33 2.50
C GLU A 134 -6.91 14.39 3.44
N GLU A 135 -7.16 14.22 4.73
CA GLU A 135 -6.16 14.25 5.79
C GLU A 135 -6.47 13.17 6.83
N TYR A 136 -5.44 12.53 7.32
CA TYR A 136 -5.54 11.54 8.40
C TYR A 136 -4.39 11.70 9.39
N SER A 137 -4.73 11.77 10.69
CA SER A 137 -3.76 11.91 11.76
C SER A 137 -3.77 10.66 12.65
N PHE A 138 -2.60 10.19 13.00
CA PHE A 138 -2.40 9.01 13.83
C PHE A 138 -1.12 9.08 14.66
N SER A 139 -0.92 8.10 15.52
CA SER A 139 0.27 7.98 16.37
C SER A 139 0.77 6.55 16.38
N ASP A 140 2.06 6.37 16.70
CA ASP A 140 2.54 5.07 17.11
C ASP A 140 1.79 4.58 18.37
N LEU A 141 1.79 3.28 18.64
CA LEU A 141 1.04 2.70 19.77
C LEU A 141 1.53 3.19 21.13
N SER A 142 2.80 3.64 21.23
CA SER A 142 3.36 4.24 22.44
C SER A 142 2.94 5.70 22.66
N LYS A 143 2.26 6.31 21.68
CA LYS A 143 1.84 7.72 21.64
C LYS A 143 2.99 8.74 21.73
N LYS A 144 4.21 8.32 21.38
CA LYS A 144 5.39 9.19 21.39
C LYS A 144 5.59 9.95 20.10
N ARG A 145 5.10 9.40 19.00
CA ARG A 145 5.20 10.01 17.66
C ARG A 145 3.83 10.23 17.08
N HIS A 146 3.64 11.41 16.49
CA HIS A 146 2.38 11.83 15.89
C HIS A 146 2.64 12.19 14.43
N PHE A 147 1.72 11.78 13.55
CA PHE A 147 1.79 11.99 12.12
C PHE A 147 0.49 12.59 11.61
N SER A 148 0.60 13.42 10.59
CA SER A 148 -0.53 13.84 9.76
C SER A 148 -0.13 13.59 8.30
N VAL A 149 -0.96 12.86 7.58
CA VAL A 149 -0.77 12.54 6.16
C VAL A 149 -1.89 13.15 5.34
N HIS A 150 -1.53 13.76 4.21
CA HIS A 150 -2.46 14.44 3.31
C HIS A 150 -2.55 13.71 1.98
N ASN A 151 -3.74 13.71 1.39
CA ASN A 151 -3.93 13.06 0.11
C ASN A 151 -3.27 13.86 -1.02
N THR A 152 -2.40 13.21 -1.77
CA THR A 152 -1.71 13.81 -2.92
C THR A 152 -2.52 13.79 -4.21
N ASN A 153 -3.73 13.20 -4.20
CA ASN A 153 -4.62 13.15 -5.36
C ASN A 153 -5.43 14.44 -5.51
N ALA A 154 -4.88 15.41 -6.22
CA ALA A 154 -5.55 16.70 -6.47
C ALA A 154 -6.90 16.55 -7.20
N LEU A 155 -7.14 15.45 -7.94
CA LEU A 155 -8.41 15.25 -8.65
C LEU A 155 -9.62 15.14 -7.71
N LEU A 156 -9.43 14.77 -6.45
CA LEU A 156 -10.50 14.75 -5.45
C LEU A 156 -11.15 16.12 -5.24
N HIS A 157 -10.39 17.20 -5.50
CA HIS A 157 -10.86 18.58 -5.32
C HIS A 157 -11.14 19.30 -6.65
N MET A 158 -10.70 18.73 -7.77
CA MET A 158 -10.74 19.41 -9.07
C MET A 158 -11.94 19.00 -9.92
N THR A 159 -12.55 17.85 -9.63
CA THR A 159 -13.62 17.34 -10.47
C THR A 159 -14.58 16.46 -9.69
N ASP A 160 -15.87 16.62 -9.95
CA ASP A 160 -16.91 15.81 -9.34
C ASP A 160 -16.87 14.37 -9.89
N GLY A 161 -17.27 13.41 -9.06
CA GLY A 161 -17.43 12.01 -9.46
C GLY A 161 -16.14 11.19 -9.40
N VAL A 162 -15.03 11.71 -8.87
CA VAL A 162 -13.83 10.92 -8.59
C VAL A 162 -14.10 10.03 -7.39
N LEU A 163 -14.19 8.71 -7.62
CA LEU A 163 -14.50 7.72 -6.59
C LEU A 163 -13.28 7.33 -5.77
N ALA A 164 -12.14 7.19 -6.43
CA ALA A 164 -10.89 6.75 -5.82
C ALA A 164 -9.70 7.12 -6.70
N GLY A 165 -8.50 6.99 -6.18
CA GLY A 165 -7.29 7.17 -6.97
C GLY A 165 -6.04 6.92 -6.18
N LYS A 166 -4.96 6.67 -6.92
CA LYS A 166 -3.61 6.61 -6.39
C LYS A 166 -2.65 7.31 -7.34
N THR A 167 -2.01 8.35 -6.85
CA THR A 167 -0.97 9.05 -7.61
C THR A 167 0.24 8.15 -7.86
N GLY A 168 0.92 8.37 -8.96
CA GLY A 168 2.15 7.68 -9.33
C GLY A 168 3.20 8.68 -9.81
N TYR A 169 4.45 8.23 -9.80
CA TYR A 169 5.60 8.99 -10.28
C TYR A 169 6.31 8.16 -11.36
#